data_202922e1851522e52d8cd6ca847c6100
#
_entry.id   202922e1851522e52d8cd6ca847c6100
#
_cell.length_a   1.000
_cell.length_b   1.000
_cell.length_c   1.000
_cell.angle_alpha   90.00
_cell.angle_beta   90.00
_cell.angle_gamma   90.00
#
_symmetry.space_group_name_H-M   'P 1'
#
loop_
_entity.id
_entity.type
_entity.pdbx_description
1 polymer ?
#
loop_
_entity_poly.entity_id
_entity_poly.type
_entity_poly.pdbx_seq_one_letter_code
_entity_poly.pdbx_strand_id
1 'polypeptide(L)'
;MTAVATPTSIQASLSRWFAFQTLIGLSAVCAVIYALTAWSFQLKQESEFERHVELVVHLLQEPRSDSQQLALKHKLDDFFRSHKDIGIVLYADARAVYESKPADSSTRWRWISTNLKDVPQLGADPTLWLGVDVREDDKLLHRLGLTLLGVAVLGSMLVSLTGVLLVRRGLRPLQQLAMQLSATGPEFAGRRIDPATYALELVPWINQFNAVLTRAEQAYQQLEAFNADVAHELRTPLANMIAEAEVELARPRTPEALQDALISSLEETRRLSAIVTDMLFLSKADRGATARRSEPVSLATQGWAVGEFHEAELEEASLQFRVQGDAMVRIDVSLVRRALSNLLSNAIRYATPGTTIDIRIEGSQDLVWLQVANRGAEIPEDALPHLFKRFFRAERSRSRSSAHHGLGLAIVAAIARMHGGETSARSAGGVTEISFSLKDDRDSFL
;
A
#
# COMPACT_ATOMS: atom_id res chain seq x y z
N MET A 1 -3.06 23.78 18.90
CA MET A 1 -2.29 24.00 17.66
C MET A 1 -1.33 22.84 17.51
N THR A 2 -1.72 21.80 16.80
CA THR A 2 -0.89 20.65 16.45
C THR A 2 0.00 21.06 15.29
N ALA A 3 1.32 21.10 15.52
CA ALA A 3 2.30 21.38 14.48
C ALA A 3 2.16 20.34 13.36
N VAL A 4 1.72 20.77 12.19
CA VAL A 4 1.73 19.96 10.97
C VAL A 4 3.19 19.68 10.65
N ALA A 5 3.63 18.45 10.86
CA ALA A 5 4.96 17.99 10.47
C ALA A 5 5.12 18.20 8.96
N THR A 6 6.05 19.08 8.56
CA THR A 6 6.38 19.28 7.15
C THR A 6 6.87 17.94 6.58
N PRO A 7 6.34 17.48 5.44
CA PRO A 7 6.73 16.21 4.84
C PRO A 7 8.22 16.24 4.50
N THR A 8 9.01 15.46 5.23
CA THR A 8 10.45 15.32 4.96
C THR A 8 10.63 14.51 3.69
N SER A 9 11.36 15.07 2.73
CA SER A 9 11.70 14.35 1.48
C SER A 9 12.53 13.10 1.83
N ILE A 10 12.01 11.92 1.46
CA ILE A 10 12.71 10.62 1.61
C ILE A 10 14.09 10.70 0.97
N GLN A 11 14.21 11.37 -0.19
CA GLN A 11 15.47 11.59 -0.88
C GLN A 11 16.48 12.36 -0.03
N ALA A 12 16.07 13.45 0.62
CA ALA A 12 16.94 14.25 1.48
C ALA A 12 17.34 13.51 2.75
N SER A 13 16.45 12.71 3.31
CA SER A 13 16.73 11.88 4.49
C SER A 13 17.73 10.78 4.17
N LEU A 14 17.51 10.04 3.09
CA LEU A 14 18.40 8.95 2.65
C LEU A 14 19.81 9.48 2.34
N SER A 15 19.90 10.61 1.61
CA SER A 15 21.18 11.22 1.26
C SER A 15 21.98 11.67 2.49
N ARG A 16 21.32 12.25 3.49
CA ARG A 16 21.97 12.63 4.76
C ARG A 16 22.46 11.42 5.55
N TRP A 17 21.64 10.36 5.59
CA TRP A 17 22.03 9.10 6.26
C TRP A 17 23.24 8.46 5.58
N PHE A 18 23.27 8.39 4.26
CA PHE A 18 24.41 7.89 3.49
C PHE A 18 25.67 8.71 3.75
N ALA A 19 25.58 10.05 3.71
CA ALA A 19 26.71 10.93 4.00
C ALA A 19 27.26 10.72 5.40
N PHE A 20 26.40 10.61 6.39
CA PHE A 20 26.77 10.38 7.80
C PHE A 20 27.43 9.02 7.99
N GLN A 21 26.85 7.96 7.44
CA GLN A 21 27.38 6.59 7.54
C GLN A 21 28.74 6.45 6.85
N THR A 22 28.93 7.05 5.69
CA THR A 22 30.20 7.00 4.96
C THR A 22 31.28 7.78 5.67
N LEU A 23 30.95 8.95 6.26
CA LEU A 23 31.90 9.74 7.05
C LEU A 23 32.36 8.97 8.29
N ILE A 24 31.44 8.38 9.04
CA ILE A 24 31.77 7.59 10.23
C ILE A 24 32.61 6.36 9.84
N GLY A 25 32.18 5.60 8.84
CA GLY A 25 32.88 4.39 8.42
C GLY A 25 34.31 4.68 7.96
N LEU A 26 34.50 5.70 7.11
CA LEU A 26 35.81 6.05 6.61
C LEU A 26 36.72 6.65 7.72
N SER A 27 36.15 7.47 8.63
CA SER A 27 36.85 8.01 9.77
C SER A 27 37.29 6.90 10.74
N ALA A 28 36.47 5.89 10.98
CA ALA A 28 36.79 4.76 11.80
C ALA A 28 37.98 3.94 11.21
N VAL A 29 37.94 3.67 9.90
CA VAL A 29 39.03 2.98 9.20
C VAL A 29 40.33 3.79 9.30
N CYS A 30 40.30 5.10 9.03
CA CYS A 30 41.44 5.98 9.14
C CYS A 30 42.01 6.04 10.58
N ALA A 31 41.13 6.07 11.59
CA ALA A 31 41.52 6.05 13.00
C ALA A 31 42.24 4.74 13.39
N VAL A 32 41.73 3.60 12.87
CA VAL A 32 42.40 2.29 13.12
C VAL A 32 43.77 2.25 12.45
N ILE A 33 43.89 2.71 11.18
CA ILE A 33 45.17 2.78 10.48
C ILE A 33 46.16 3.66 11.25
N TYR A 34 45.71 4.84 11.70
CA TYR A 34 46.55 5.74 12.50
C TYR A 34 46.99 5.11 13.81
N ALA A 35 46.09 4.50 14.56
CA ALA A 35 46.39 3.84 15.83
C ALA A 35 47.36 2.67 15.68
N LEU A 36 47.16 1.81 14.65
CA LEU A 36 48.08 0.71 14.37
C LEU A 36 49.46 1.20 13.96
N THR A 37 49.55 2.23 13.18
CA THR A 37 50.83 2.82 12.77
C THR A 37 51.55 3.46 13.97
N ALA A 38 50.81 4.23 14.78
CA ALA A 38 51.38 4.83 16.00
C ALA A 38 51.90 3.75 16.99
N TRP A 39 51.11 2.66 17.15
CA TRP A 39 51.55 1.53 17.98
C TRP A 39 52.79 0.83 17.40
N SER A 40 52.85 0.64 16.07
CA SER A 40 54.05 0.07 15.42
C SER A 40 55.28 0.94 15.62
N PHE A 41 55.18 2.30 15.57
CA PHE A 41 56.25 3.20 15.87
C PHE A 41 56.72 3.08 17.35
N GLN A 42 55.78 2.95 18.28
CA GLN A 42 56.12 2.73 19.70
C GLN A 42 56.93 1.46 19.91
N LEU A 43 56.53 0.34 19.32
CA LEU A 43 57.24 -0.94 19.40
C LEU A 43 58.64 -0.83 18.78
N LYS A 44 58.75 -0.16 17.62
CA LYS A 44 60.05 0.08 16.99
C LYS A 44 60.98 0.88 17.91
N GLN A 45 60.48 1.98 18.48
CA GLN A 45 61.27 2.82 19.39
C GLN A 45 61.74 2.05 20.64
N GLU A 46 60.90 1.15 21.18
CA GLU A 46 61.25 0.32 22.30
C GLU A 46 62.37 -0.69 21.97
N SER A 47 62.28 -1.34 20.81
CA SER A 47 63.31 -2.26 20.32
C SER A 47 64.64 -1.55 19.96
N GLU A 48 64.59 -0.34 19.42
CA GLU A 48 65.79 0.49 19.18
C GLU A 48 66.44 0.95 20.48
N PHE A 49 65.63 1.31 21.48
CA PHE A 49 66.07 1.67 22.77
C PHE A 49 66.81 0.51 23.43
N GLU A 50 66.27 -0.70 23.50
CA GLU A 50 66.92 -1.88 24.06
C GLU A 50 68.29 -2.17 23.39
N ARG A 51 68.33 -2.05 22.05
CA ARG A 51 69.56 -2.23 21.28
C ARG A 51 70.64 -1.19 21.62
N HIS A 52 70.25 0.08 21.79
CA HIS A 52 71.22 1.13 22.17
C HIS A 52 71.70 1.00 23.63
N VAL A 53 70.84 0.54 24.53
CA VAL A 53 71.25 0.21 25.92
C VAL A 53 72.26 -0.89 25.90
N GLU A 54 72.07 -1.99 25.18
CA GLU A 54 73.00 -3.10 25.06
C GLU A 54 74.32 -2.64 24.49
N LEU A 55 74.35 -1.79 23.45
CA LEU A 55 75.59 -1.20 22.92
C LEU A 55 76.37 -0.34 23.97
N VAL A 56 75.65 0.49 24.72
CA VAL A 56 76.22 1.34 25.73
C VAL A 56 76.75 0.51 26.86
N VAL A 57 76.04 -0.54 27.31
CA VAL A 57 76.47 -1.47 28.34
C VAL A 57 77.76 -2.19 27.91
N HIS A 58 77.86 -2.67 26.69
CA HIS A 58 79.02 -3.33 26.12
C HIS A 58 80.26 -2.40 26.10
N LEU A 59 80.06 -1.13 25.68
CA LEU A 59 81.11 -0.12 25.73
C LEU A 59 81.61 0.17 27.15
N LEU A 60 80.72 0.07 28.15
CA LEU A 60 81.06 0.30 29.55
C LEU A 60 81.71 -0.90 30.24
N GLN A 61 81.58 -2.13 29.73
CA GLN A 61 82.14 -3.38 30.30
C GLN A 61 83.57 -3.72 29.84
N GLU A 62 84.11 -3.04 28.80
CA GLU A 62 85.48 -3.27 28.36
C GLU A 62 86.48 -3.07 29.50
N PRO A 63 87.49 -4.00 29.73
CA PRO A 63 88.34 -3.97 30.82
C PRO A 63 89.28 -2.75 30.85
N ARG A 64 89.53 -2.15 32.04
CA ARG A 64 90.24 -0.89 32.28
C ARG A 64 91.64 -1.08 32.89
N SER A 65 92.65 -0.36 32.39
CA SER A 65 93.90 -0.09 33.07
C SER A 65 93.89 1.35 33.62
N ASP A 66 94.62 1.66 34.72
CA ASP A 66 94.50 2.86 35.57
C ASP A 66 94.57 4.28 34.91
N SER A 67 94.75 4.40 33.61
CA SER A 67 94.78 5.68 32.88
C SER A 67 93.54 5.97 32.07
N GLN A 68 92.38 5.31 32.35
CA GLN A 68 91.29 5.12 31.35
C GLN A 68 90.01 5.92 31.57
N GLN A 69 89.83 6.71 32.65
CA GLN A 69 88.59 7.56 32.72
C GLN A 69 88.54 8.60 31.60
N LEU A 70 89.70 9.15 31.20
CA LEU A 70 89.79 10.06 30.07
C LEU A 70 89.50 9.36 28.70
N ALA A 71 90.01 8.12 28.58
CA ALA A 71 89.80 7.31 27.40
C ALA A 71 88.33 6.88 27.20
N LEU A 72 87.65 6.57 28.32
CA LEU A 72 86.23 6.26 28.27
C LEU A 72 85.42 7.48 27.83
N LYS A 73 85.70 8.67 28.33
CA LYS A 73 85.08 9.90 27.96
C LYS A 73 85.26 10.17 26.46
N HIS A 74 86.48 10.02 25.92
CA HIS A 74 86.79 10.15 24.53
C HIS A 74 86.02 9.10 23.65
N LYS A 75 85.95 7.85 24.04
CA LYS A 75 85.20 6.79 23.33
C LYS A 75 83.73 7.12 23.29
N LEU A 76 83.14 7.51 24.42
CA LEU A 76 81.76 7.93 24.49
C LEU A 76 81.48 9.19 23.64
N ASP A 77 82.38 10.19 23.67
CA ASP A 77 82.28 11.39 22.89
C ASP A 77 82.32 11.09 21.35
N ASP A 78 83.19 10.17 20.91
CA ASP A 78 83.28 9.76 19.52
C ASP A 78 82.05 8.93 19.10
N PHE A 79 81.55 8.05 19.94
CA PHE A 79 80.37 7.30 19.69
C PHE A 79 79.15 8.22 19.53
N PHE A 80 78.94 9.15 20.45
CA PHE A 80 77.79 10.08 20.43
C PHE A 80 77.93 11.19 19.41
N ARG A 81 79.15 11.54 18.95
CA ARG A 81 79.36 12.40 17.77
C ARG A 81 78.87 11.75 16.47
N SER A 82 79.02 10.41 16.40
CA SER A 82 78.58 9.63 15.24
C SER A 82 77.10 9.31 15.27
N HIS A 83 76.48 9.31 16.47
CA HIS A 83 75.10 9.02 16.71
C HIS A 83 74.38 10.21 17.34
N LYS A 84 74.13 11.26 16.49
CA LYS A 84 73.50 12.54 16.89
C LYS A 84 72.02 12.42 17.31
N ASP A 85 71.39 11.32 16.98
CA ASP A 85 70.03 10.92 17.27
C ASP A 85 69.86 10.32 18.69
N ILE A 86 70.99 10.12 19.45
CA ILE A 86 70.97 9.57 20.75
C ILE A 86 71.55 10.56 21.78
N GLY A 87 70.82 10.80 22.86
CA GLY A 87 71.32 11.52 24.05
C GLY A 87 71.51 10.58 25.19
N ILE A 88 72.54 10.86 25.99
CA ILE A 88 72.87 10.02 27.19
C ILE A 88 73.13 10.91 28.42
N VAL A 89 72.63 10.45 29.56
CA VAL A 89 73.02 10.95 30.85
C VAL A 89 73.27 9.75 31.76
N LEU A 90 74.54 9.61 32.23
CA LEU A 90 74.93 8.56 33.09
C LEU A 90 75.12 9.10 34.54
N TYR A 91 74.32 8.56 35.44
CA TYR A 91 74.44 8.89 36.87
C TYR A 91 75.12 7.76 37.62
N ALA A 92 76.02 8.14 38.50
CA ALA A 92 76.62 7.25 39.53
C ALA A 92 76.61 7.99 40.88
N ASP A 93 76.15 7.35 41.95
CA ASP A 93 76.04 7.93 43.29
C ASP A 93 75.33 9.32 43.28
N ALA A 94 74.25 9.45 42.56
CA ALA A 94 73.46 10.66 42.40
C ALA A 94 74.22 11.85 41.71
N ARG A 95 75.38 11.62 41.12
CA ARG A 95 76.11 12.62 40.31
C ARG A 95 76.21 12.22 38.89
N ALA A 96 76.02 13.21 37.97
CA ALA A 96 76.15 12.96 36.53
C ALA A 96 77.67 12.77 36.23
N VAL A 97 78.00 11.54 35.83
CA VAL A 97 79.42 11.16 35.49
C VAL A 97 79.68 11.47 34.01
N TYR A 98 78.69 11.34 33.19
CA TYR A 98 78.75 11.68 31.76
C TYR A 98 77.46 12.22 31.31
N GLU A 99 77.48 13.29 30.54
CA GLU A 99 76.32 13.92 29.91
C GLU A 99 76.64 14.33 28.47
N SER A 100 75.97 13.71 27.55
CA SER A 100 75.95 14.14 26.14
C SER A 100 74.55 14.48 25.80
N LYS A 101 74.20 15.80 25.91
CA LYS A 101 72.98 16.34 25.47
C LYS A 101 73.24 17.07 24.17
N PRO A 102 72.45 16.84 23.18
CA PRO A 102 72.46 17.65 21.92
C PRO A 102 72.21 19.11 22.27
N ALA A 103 72.97 19.99 21.60
CA ALA A 103 72.94 21.46 21.86
C ALA A 103 71.59 22.09 21.39
N ASP A 104 70.74 21.39 20.69
CA ASP A 104 69.53 21.89 20.12
C ASP A 104 68.30 21.67 21.03
N SER A 105 67.84 22.74 21.68
CA SER A 105 66.68 22.76 22.56
C SER A 105 65.34 22.53 21.83
N SER A 106 65.34 22.55 20.49
CA SER A 106 64.14 22.29 19.67
C SER A 106 63.85 20.81 19.49
N THR A 107 64.70 19.93 19.95
CA THR A 107 64.60 18.46 19.77
C THR A 107 63.67 17.86 20.78
N ARG A 108 62.68 17.09 20.32
CA ARG A 108 61.76 16.35 21.18
C ARG A 108 62.37 14.99 21.49
N TRP A 109 62.89 14.83 22.74
CA TRP A 109 63.54 13.63 23.20
C TRP A 109 62.60 12.79 24.05
N ARG A 110 62.58 11.48 23.80
CA ARG A 110 61.94 10.52 24.69
C ARG A 110 63.02 9.91 25.55
N TRP A 111 63.02 10.26 26.82
CA TRP A 111 64.03 9.78 27.80
C TRP A 111 63.48 8.57 28.52
N ILE A 112 64.29 7.49 28.56
CA ILE A 112 63.98 6.28 29.28
C ILE A 112 65.15 5.98 30.18
N SER A 113 64.94 5.65 31.48
CA SER A 113 65.98 5.30 32.45
C SER A 113 66.08 3.79 32.64
N THR A 114 67.23 3.26 32.64
CA THR A 114 67.53 1.85 33.00
C THR A 114 68.62 1.76 34.05
N ASN A 115 68.54 0.78 34.93
CA ASN A 115 69.54 0.57 35.98
C ASN A 115 70.60 -0.42 35.48
N LEU A 116 71.85 -0.02 35.54
CA LEU A 116 73.01 -0.80 35.05
C LEU A 116 73.54 -1.76 36.15
N LYS A 117 72.88 -2.93 36.29
CA LYS A 117 73.30 -3.93 37.35
C LYS A 117 74.62 -4.60 37.08
N ASP A 118 75.11 -4.61 35.84
CA ASP A 118 76.30 -5.39 35.43
C ASP A 118 77.57 -4.55 35.24
N VAL A 119 77.60 -3.30 35.80
CA VAL A 119 78.75 -2.41 35.66
C VAL A 119 79.23 -1.94 37.06
N PRO A 120 79.81 -2.83 37.88
CA PRO A 120 80.19 -2.53 39.28
C PRO A 120 81.25 -1.44 39.42
N GLN A 121 81.87 -1.05 38.31
CA GLN A 121 82.96 -0.05 38.30
C GLN A 121 82.45 1.40 38.36
N LEU A 122 81.14 1.65 38.28
CA LEU A 122 80.51 2.95 38.27
C LEU A 122 79.84 3.37 39.60
N GLY A 123 79.96 2.57 40.69
CA GLY A 123 79.37 2.87 41.99
C GLY A 123 78.20 1.95 42.36
N ALA A 124 77.52 2.25 43.47
CA ALA A 124 76.57 1.32 44.07
C ALA A 124 75.20 1.17 43.24
N ASP A 125 74.80 2.18 42.50
CA ASP A 125 73.52 2.13 41.68
C ASP A 125 73.62 3.05 40.44
N PRO A 126 74.38 2.66 39.39
CA PRO A 126 74.51 3.47 38.20
C PRO A 126 73.23 3.42 37.40
N THR A 127 72.69 4.60 37.09
CA THR A 127 71.45 4.76 36.27
C THR A 127 71.79 5.43 34.95
N LEU A 128 71.44 4.76 33.90
CA LEU A 128 71.56 5.26 32.53
C LEU A 128 70.28 5.87 32.08
N TRP A 129 70.30 7.15 31.67
CA TRP A 129 69.21 7.81 30.96
C TRP A 129 69.60 7.91 29.47
N LEU A 130 68.79 7.25 28.61
CA LEU A 130 68.97 7.29 27.17
C LEU A 130 67.83 8.06 26.55
N GLY A 131 68.15 9.04 25.78
CA GLY A 131 67.20 9.84 25.00
C GLY A 131 67.28 9.47 23.52
N VAL A 132 66.13 9.23 22.89
CA VAL A 132 66.05 9.01 21.45
C VAL A 132 65.28 10.18 20.83
N ASP A 133 65.78 10.67 19.70
CA ASP A 133 65.08 11.72 18.95
C ASP A 133 63.86 11.18 18.21
N VAL A 134 62.66 11.59 18.63
CA VAL A 134 61.37 11.12 18.06
C VAL A 134 60.76 12.12 17.07
N ARG A 135 61.46 13.19 16.69
CA ARG A 135 60.94 14.26 15.81
C ARG A 135 60.53 13.75 14.45
N GLU A 136 61.33 12.89 13.84
CA GLU A 136 61.01 12.37 12.49
C GLU A 136 59.80 11.45 12.53
N ASP A 137 59.66 10.61 13.56
CA ASP A 137 58.50 9.75 13.75
C ASP A 137 57.25 10.59 14.02
N ASP A 138 57.33 11.63 14.87
CA ASP A 138 56.23 12.55 15.15
C ASP A 138 55.79 13.31 13.88
N LYS A 139 56.76 13.78 13.05
CA LYS A 139 56.47 14.42 11.76
C LYS A 139 55.77 13.47 10.80
N LEU A 140 56.22 12.22 10.72
CA LEU A 140 55.58 11.20 9.87
C LEU A 140 54.19 10.89 10.35
N LEU A 141 53.96 10.70 11.65
CA LEU A 141 52.63 10.48 12.22
C LEU A 141 51.72 11.68 11.98
N HIS A 142 52.22 12.93 12.13
CA HIS A 142 51.43 14.11 11.86
C HIS A 142 51.03 14.24 10.38
N ARG A 143 51.97 13.99 9.45
CA ARG A 143 51.68 13.93 8.01
C ARG A 143 50.70 12.84 7.69
N LEU A 144 50.88 11.65 8.25
CA LEU A 144 49.93 10.53 8.09
C LEU A 144 48.54 10.95 8.57
N GLY A 145 48.42 11.56 9.74
CA GLY A 145 47.17 12.04 10.29
C GLY A 145 46.45 13.03 9.38
N LEU A 146 47.19 14.00 8.83
CA LEU A 146 46.67 15.00 7.88
C LEU A 146 46.24 14.35 6.56
N THR A 147 47.02 13.41 6.03
CA THR A 147 46.64 12.70 4.78
C THR A 147 45.43 11.82 4.99
N LEU A 148 45.34 11.07 6.09
CA LEU A 148 44.19 10.26 6.43
C LEU A 148 42.93 11.10 6.64
N LEU A 149 43.03 12.27 7.29
CA LEU A 149 41.93 13.23 7.42
C LEU A 149 41.47 13.73 6.06
N GLY A 150 42.39 14.10 5.17
CA GLY A 150 42.10 14.52 3.82
C GLY A 150 41.39 13.43 3.03
N VAL A 151 41.85 12.20 3.08
CA VAL A 151 41.21 11.04 2.44
C VAL A 151 39.83 10.78 3.01
N ALA A 152 39.65 10.86 4.35
CA ALA A 152 38.33 10.66 4.97
C ALA A 152 37.32 11.72 4.52
N VAL A 153 37.70 13.00 4.46
CA VAL A 153 36.81 14.08 4.04
C VAL A 153 36.49 14.01 2.55
N LEU A 154 37.52 13.93 1.69
CA LEU A 154 37.33 13.91 0.24
C LEU A 154 36.64 12.63 -0.22
N GLY A 155 37.00 11.48 0.34
CA GLY A 155 36.37 10.18 0.06
C GLY A 155 34.89 10.18 0.47
N SER A 156 34.57 10.68 1.67
CA SER A 156 33.19 10.81 2.14
C SER A 156 32.37 11.75 1.27
N MET A 157 32.94 12.87 0.82
CA MET A 157 32.28 13.81 -0.08
C MET A 157 31.99 13.16 -1.44
N LEU A 158 32.93 12.42 -2.01
CA LEU A 158 32.78 11.74 -3.29
C LEU A 158 31.69 10.67 -3.23
N VAL A 159 31.74 9.81 -2.21
CA VAL A 159 30.74 8.74 -2.00
C VAL A 159 29.36 9.34 -1.72
N SER A 160 29.28 10.42 -0.95
CA SER A 160 28.02 11.13 -0.71
C SER A 160 27.42 11.71 -1.99
N LEU A 161 28.25 12.34 -2.84
CA LEU A 161 27.81 12.91 -4.12
C LEU A 161 27.28 11.82 -5.07
N THR A 162 28.00 10.71 -5.19
CA THR A 162 27.56 9.56 -6.00
C THR A 162 26.29 8.94 -5.44
N GLY A 163 26.15 8.82 -4.12
CA GLY A 163 24.94 8.35 -3.44
C GLY A 163 23.72 9.23 -3.74
N VAL A 164 23.86 10.56 -3.68
CA VAL A 164 22.78 11.50 -4.04
C VAL A 164 22.36 11.32 -5.50
N LEU A 165 23.30 11.17 -6.43
CA LEU A 165 23.00 10.98 -7.85
C LEU A 165 22.26 9.65 -8.10
N LEU A 166 22.68 8.57 -7.45
CA LEU A 166 22.04 7.24 -7.53
C LEU A 166 20.62 7.28 -6.98
N VAL A 167 20.40 7.87 -5.81
CA VAL A 167 19.07 8.01 -5.19
C VAL A 167 18.14 8.85 -6.08
N ARG A 168 18.65 9.96 -6.66
CA ARG A 168 17.88 10.78 -7.60
C ARG A 168 17.45 10.00 -8.84
N ARG A 169 18.37 9.23 -9.44
CA ARG A 169 18.06 8.39 -10.60
C ARG A 169 17.09 7.28 -10.26
N GLY A 170 17.26 6.61 -9.13
CA GLY A 170 16.40 5.51 -8.68
C GLY A 170 14.97 5.93 -8.34
N LEU A 171 14.78 7.16 -7.82
CA LEU A 171 13.45 7.67 -7.46
C LEU A 171 12.73 8.41 -8.62
N ARG A 172 13.42 8.72 -9.71
CA ARG A 172 12.83 9.40 -10.87
C ARG A 172 11.62 8.65 -11.48
N PRO A 173 11.65 7.32 -11.67
CA PRO A 173 10.51 6.58 -12.18
C PRO A 173 9.27 6.69 -11.29
N LEU A 174 9.44 6.70 -9.96
CA LEU A 174 8.34 6.91 -9.01
C LEU A 174 7.69 8.29 -9.13
N GLN A 175 8.51 9.33 -9.34
CA GLN A 175 7.99 10.68 -9.56
C GLN A 175 7.23 10.79 -10.89
N GLN A 176 7.74 10.15 -11.94
CA GLN A 176 7.05 10.08 -13.23
C GLN A 176 5.72 9.33 -13.13
N LEU A 177 5.70 8.20 -12.41
CA LEU A 177 4.49 7.46 -12.12
C LEU A 177 3.47 8.33 -11.37
N ALA A 178 3.89 9.02 -10.31
CA ALA A 178 3.02 9.91 -9.54
C ALA A 178 2.45 11.06 -10.38
N MET A 179 3.23 11.64 -11.29
CA MET A 179 2.75 12.68 -12.22
C MET A 179 1.75 12.12 -13.24
N GLN A 180 1.98 10.93 -13.78
CA GLN A 180 1.03 10.29 -14.68
C GLN A 180 -0.28 9.96 -13.97
N LEU A 181 -0.21 9.50 -12.71
CA LEU A 181 -1.39 9.24 -11.89
C LEU A 181 -2.20 10.50 -11.60
N SER A 182 -1.55 11.62 -11.29
CA SER A 182 -2.24 12.90 -11.03
C SER A 182 -2.88 13.51 -12.29
N ALA A 183 -2.35 13.19 -13.46
CA ALA A 183 -2.90 13.61 -14.75
C ALA A 183 -4.03 12.69 -15.24
N THR A 184 -4.26 11.53 -14.60
CA THR A 184 -5.29 10.56 -14.98
C THR A 184 -6.59 10.88 -14.23
N GLY A 185 -7.44 11.72 -14.82
CA GLY A 185 -8.80 11.99 -14.34
C GLY A 185 -9.84 11.07 -15.01
N PRO A 186 -11.11 11.13 -14.59
CA PRO A 186 -12.20 10.32 -15.17
C PRO A 186 -12.41 10.55 -16.67
N GLU A 187 -11.90 11.65 -17.22
CA GLU A 187 -11.95 11.96 -18.66
C GLU A 187 -10.94 11.17 -19.51
N PHE A 188 -10.04 10.40 -18.90
CA PHE A 188 -9.01 9.62 -19.58
C PHE A 188 -9.35 8.11 -19.61
N ALA A 189 -10.61 7.78 -19.95
CA ALA A 189 -11.03 6.40 -20.13
C ALA A 189 -10.11 5.65 -21.13
N GLY A 190 -9.66 4.46 -20.74
CA GLY A 190 -8.82 3.59 -21.57
C GLY A 190 -7.31 3.78 -21.46
N ARG A 191 -6.78 4.83 -20.81
CA ARG A 191 -5.33 4.93 -20.59
C ARG A 191 -4.89 3.99 -19.47
N ARG A 192 -3.91 3.15 -19.77
CA ARG A 192 -3.25 2.25 -18.80
C ARG A 192 -1.77 2.59 -18.75
N ILE A 193 -1.19 2.38 -17.59
CA ILE A 193 0.26 2.52 -17.42
C ILE A 193 0.89 1.22 -17.91
N ASP A 194 1.82 1.33 -18.86
CA ASP A 194 2.54 0.18 -19.38
C ASP A 194 3.62 -0.28 -18.38
N PRO A 195 3.47 -1.48 -17.80
CA PRO A 195 4.45 -1.99 -16.83
C PRO A 195 5.84 -2.19 -17.43
N ALA A 196 5.96 -2.40 -18.74
CA ALA A 196 7.25 -2.68 -19.40
C ALA A 196 8.21 -1.48 -19.41
N THR A 197 7.70 -0.26 -19.16
CA THR A 197 8.50 0.97 -19.12
C THR A 197 9.10 1.27 -17.75
N TYR A 198 8.81 0.45 -16.73
CA TYR A 198 9.22 0.68 -15.35
C TYR A 198 10.07 -0.45 -14.79
N ALA A 199 10.75 -0.19 -13.68
CA ALA A 199 11.52 -1.20 -12.94
C ALA A 199 10.62 -2.35 -12.48
N LEU A 200 11.19 -3.56 -12.43
CA LEU A 200 10.47 -4.81 -12.13
C LEU A 200 9.73 -4.73 -10.77
N GLU A 201 10.32 -4.02 -9.81
CA GLU A 201 9.77 -3.83 -8.47
C GLU A 201 8.48 -3.01 -8.46
N LEU A 202 8.22 -2.20 -9.50
CA LEU A 202 7.03 -1.37 -9.63
C LEU A 202 5.90 -2.07 -10.38
N VAL A 203 6.18 -3.15 -11.11
CA VAL A 203 5.19 -3.89 -11.91
C VAL A 203 3.96 -4.34 -11.10
N PRO A 204 4.09 -4.94 -9.89
CA PRO A 204 2.92 -5.33 -9.09
C PRO A 204 2.01 -4.15 -8.73
N TRP A 205 2.61 -3.00 -8.38
CA TRP A 205 1.89 -1.78 -8.04
C TRP A 205 1.15 -1.19 -9.25
N ILE A 206 1.80 -1.17 -10.43
CA ILE A 206 1.20 -0.70 -11.68
C ILE A 206 0.01 -1.58 -12.06
N ASN A 207 0.14 -2.91 -11.96
CA ASN A 207 -0.95 -3.84 -12.25
C ASN A 207 -2.13 -3.63 -11.30
N GLN A 208 -1.87 -3.49 -10.00
CA GLN A 208 -2.91 -3.21 -9.02
C GLN A 208 -3.62 -1.88 -9.30
N PHE A 209 -2.87 -0.85 -9.67
CA PHE A 209 -3.42 0.45 -10.03
C PHE A 209 -4.27 0.37 -11.30
N ASN A 210 -3.78 -0.29 -12.36
CA ASN A 210 -4.55 -0.52 -13.57
C ASN A 210 -5.85 -1.29 -13.30
N ALA A 211 -5.84 -2.25 -12.36
CA ALA A 211 -7.05 -2.95 -11.93
C ALA A 211 -8.06 -2.03 -11.22
N VAL A 212 -7.58 -1.06 -10.42
CA VAL A 212 -8.44 -0.02 -9.81
C VAL A 212 -9.04 0.88 -10.88
N LEU A 213 -8.23 1.34 -11.83
CA LEU A 213 -8.71 2.16 -12.96
C LEU A 213 -9.78 1.44 -13.76
N THR A 214 -9.59 0.15 -14.07
CA THR A 214 -10.57 -0.66 -14.79
C THR A 214 -11.90 -0.73 -14.04
N ARG A 215 -11.87 -0.97 -12.72
CA ARG A 215 -13.08 -0.99 -11.89
C ARG A 215 -13.78 0.37 -11.83
N ALA A 216 -13.00 1.45 -11.70
CA ALA A 216 -13.54 2.80 -11.69
C ALA A 216 -14.21 3.16 -13.03
N GLU A 217 -13.59 2.81 -14.15
CA GLU A 217 -14.12 3.02 -15.49
C GLU A 217 -15.42 2.23 -15.73
N GLN A 218 -15.44 0.96 -15.33
CA GLN A 218 -16.66 0.14 -15.40
C GLN A 218 -17.78 0.73 -14.56
N ALA A 219 -17.48 1.19 -13.34
CA ALA A 219 -18.48 1.84 -12.49
C ALA A 219 -19.00 3.15 -13.10
N TYR A 220 -18.12 3.95 -13.73
CA TYR A 220 -18.51 5.18 -14.41
C TYR A 220 -19.40 4.90 -15.63
N GLN A 221 -19.04 3.94 -16.49
CA GLN A 221 -19.83 3.52 -17.64
C GLN A 221 -21.21 2.99 -17.23
N GLN A 222 -21.28 2.21 -16.13
CA GLN A 222 -22.54 1.75 -15.58
C GLN A 222 -23.41 2.91 -15.08
N LEU A 223 -22.81 3.92 -14.44
CA LEU A 223 -23.53 5.10 -13.99
C LEU A 223 -24.03 5.95 -15.16
N GLU A 224 -23.23 6.12 -16.19
CA GLU A 224 -23.61 6.87 -17.41
C GLU A 224 -24.76 6.18 -18.15
N ALA A 225 -24.66 4.87 -18.36
CA ALA A 225 -25.74 4.08 -18.94
C ALA A 225 -27.02 4.17 -18.10
N PHE A 226 -26.90 4.04 -16.78
CA PHE A 226 -28.03 4.21 -15.86
C PHE A 226 -28.70 5.59 -16.00
N ASN A 227 -27.93 6.67 -16.03
CA ASN A 227 -28.47 8.02 -16.17
C ASN A 227 -29.18 8.22 -17.52
N ALA A 228 -28.62 7.63 -18.59
CA ALA A 228 -29.26 7.68 -19.91
C ALA A 228 -30.60 6.93 -19.93
N ASP A 229 -30.63 5.72 -19.34
CA ASP A 229 -31.85 4.92 -19.25
C ASP A 229 -32.93 5.64 -18.41
N VAL A 230 -32.55 6.20 -17.25
CA VAL A 230 -33.42 7.00 -16.39
C VAL A 230 -34.04 8.18 -17.18
N ALA A 231 -33.16 8.94 -17.86
CA ALA A 231 -33.63 10.10 -18.64
C ALA A 231 -34.63 9.71 -19.76
N HIS A 232 -34.39 8.55 -20.40
CA HIS A 232 -35.27 8.05 -21.45
C HIS A 232 -36.65 7.62 -20.91
N GLU A 233 -36.63 6.82 -19.81
CA GLU A 233 -37.87 6.29 -19.21
C GLU A 233 -38.72 7.35 -18.50
N LEU A 234 -38.12 8.47 -18.06
CA LEU A 234 -38.88 9.60 -17.52
C LEU A 234 -39.39 10.54 -18.62
N ARG A 235 -38.65 10.70 -19.72
CA ARG A 235 -39.01 11.62 -20.80
C ARG A 235 -40.32 11.20 -21.51
N THR A 236 -40.50 9.91 -21.74
CA THR A 236 -41.63 9.38 -22.48
C THR A 236 -42.97 9.66 -21.80
N PRO A 237 -43.22 9.28 -20.51
CA PRO A 237 -44.45 9.58 -19.81
C PRO A 237 -44.68 11.08 -19.64
N LEU A 238 -43.65 11.86 -19.41
CA LEU A 238 -43.72 13.31 -19.27
C LEU A 238 -44.18 13.95 -20.60
N ALA A 239 -43.60 13.51 -21.73
CA ALA A 239 -44.00 14.00 -23.06
C ALA A 239 -45.45 13.64 -23.39
N ASN A 240 -45.89 12.44 -22.98
CA ASN A 240 -47.27 12.02 -23.18
C ASN A 240 -48.25 12.90 -22.38
N MET A 241 -47.98 13.15 -21.09
CA MET A 241 -48.82 14.03 -20.27
C MET A 241 -48.87 15.46 -20.81
N ILE A 242 -47.75 16.01 -21.28
CA ILE A 242 -47.70 17.34 -21.88
C ILE A 242 -48.56 17.37 -23.15
N ALA A 243 -48.38 16.40 -24.06
CA ALA A 243 -49.13 16.32 -25.29
C ALA A 243 -50.64 16.16 -25.07
N GLU A 244 -51.03 15.32 -24.10
CA GLU A 244 -52.45 15.14 -23.73
C GLU A 244 -53.03 16.45 -23.17
N ALA A 245 -52.32 17.11 -22.24
CA ALA A 245 -52.74 18.41 -21.70
C ALA A 245 -52.84 19.49 -22.79
N GLU A 246 -51.90 19.56 -23.75
CA GLU A 246 -51.92 20.50 -24.88
C GLU A 246 -53.14 20.24 -25.77
N VAL A 247 -53.48 18.97 -26.07
CA VAL A 247 -54.63 18.58 -26.86
C VAL A 247 -55.96 18.98 -26.18
N GLU A 248 -56.04 18.76 -24.85
CA GLU A 248 -57.23 19.11 -24.10
C GLU A 248 -57.43 20.63 -23.97
N LEU A 249 -56.34 21.39 -23.87
CA LEU A 249 -56.38 22.86 -23.83
C LEU A 249 -56.63 23.52 -25.18
N ALA A 250 -56.36 22.83 -26.29
CA ALA A 250 -56.48 23.41 -27.62
C ALA A 250 -57.95 23.64 -28.12
N ARG A 251 -58.96 23.03 -27.48
CA ARG A 251 -60.39 23.12 -27.85
C ARG A 251 -61.28 23.09 -26.62
N PRO A 252 -62.42 23.76 -26.61
CA PRO A 252 -63.43 23.58 -25.56
C PRO A 252 -63.84 22.11 -25.42
N ARG A 253 -63.86 21.58 -24.21
CA ARG A 253 -64.16 20.19 -23.87
C ARG A 253 -65.37 20.09 -22.94
N THR A 254 -66.02 18.93 -22.94
CA THR A 254 -67.04 18.62 -21.93
C THR A 254 -66.35 18.37 -20.55
N PRO A 255 -67.04 18.55 -19.44
CA PRO A 255 -66.55 18.25 -18.13
C PRO A 255 -66.04 16.79 -17.96
N GLU A 256 -66.79 15.86 -18.64
CA GLU A 256 -66.41 14.41 -18.61
C GLU A 256 -65.10 14.16 -19.31
N ALA A 257 -64.91 14.77 -20.53
CA ALA A 257 -63.64 14.62 -21.25
C ALA A 257 -62.43 15.19 -20.44
N LEU A 258 -62.60 16.32 -19.74
CA LEU A 258 -61.59 16.89 -18.86
C LEU A 258 -61.32 15.99 -17.64
N GLN A 259 -62.36 15.34 -17.10
CA GLN A 259 -62.22 14.38 -16.02
C GLN A 259 -61.41 13.15 -16.45
N ASP A 260 -61.69 12.61 -17.63
CA ASP A 260 -60.96 11.46 -18.21
C ASP A 260 -59.45 11.82 -18.40
N ALA A 261 -59.17 12.98 -18.96
CA ALA A 261 -57.78 13.46 -19.13
C ALA A 261 -57.06 13.68 -17.81
N LEU A 262 -57.74 14.17 -16.76
CA LEU A 262 -57.16 14.29 -15.43
C LEU A 262 -56.90 12.92 -14.79
N ILE A 263 -57.78 11.94 -15.01
CA ILE A 263 -57.57 10.56 -14.52
C ILE A 263 -56.35 9.96 -15.21
N SER A 264 -56.24 10.07 -16.55
CA SER A 264 -55.09 9.63 -17.32
C SER A 264 -53.76 10.26 -16.83
N SER A 265 -53.79 11.59 -16.67
CA SER A 265 -52.61 12.32 -16.14
C SER A 265 -52.24 11.93 -14.70
N LEU A 266 -53.21 11.60 -13.85
CA LEU A 266 -53.01 11.12 -12.50
C LEU A 266 -52.37 9.72 -12.51
N GLU A 267 -52.82 8.82 -13.37
CA GLU A 267 -52.28 7.48 -13.54
C GLU A 267 -50.81 7.56 -14.00
N GLU A 268 -50.49 8.41 -14.97
CA GLU A 268 -49.14 8.57 -15.47
C GLU A 268 -48.20 9.22 -14.44
N THR A 269 -48.71 10.15 -13.62
CA THR A 269 -47.96 10.72 -12.49
C THR A 269 -47.68 9.68 -11.43
N ARG A 270 -48.65 8.81 -11.08
CA ARG A 270 -48.44 7.69 -10.15
C ARG A 270 -47.37 6.71 -10.66
N ARG A 271 -47.41 6.46 -11.96
CA ARG A 271 -46.42 5.62 -12.65
C ARG A 271 -45.03 6.21 -12.58
N LEU A 272 -44.82 7.52 -12.81
CA LEU A 272 -43.56 8.20 -12.64
C LEU A 272 -43.06 8.11 -11.19
N SER A 273 -43.97 8.30 -10.21
CA SER A 273 -43.62 8.19 -8.81
C SER A 273 -43.11 6.78 -8.42
N ALA A 274 -43.75 5.74 -9.00
CA ALA A 274 -43.31 4.35 -8.79
C ALA A 274 -41.91 4.12 -9.38
N ILE A 275 -41.61 4.61 -10.60
CA ILE A 275 -40.30 4.51 -11.23
C ILE A 275 -39.23 5.16 -10.35
N VAL A 276 -39.47 6.39 -9.87
CA VAL A 276 -38.51 7.10 -8.99
C VAL A 276 -38.29 6.33 -7.69
N THR A 277 -39.35 5.78 -7.09
CA THR A 277 -39.26 4.98 -5.86
C THR A 277 -38.45 3.71 -6.08
N ASP A 278 -38.68 3.01 -7.20
CA ASP A 278 -37.93 1.81 -7.59
C ASP A 278 -36.44 2.11 -7.82
N MET A 279 -36.14 3.23 -8.48
CA MET A 279 -34.76 3.68 -8.69
C MET A 279 -34.05 4.02 -7.40
N LEU A 280 -34.71 4.74 -6.48
CA LEU A 280 -34.14 5.04 -5.16
C LEU A 280 -33.87 3.76 -4.34
N PHE A 281 -34.76 2.77 -4.45
CA PHE A 281 -34.57 1.47 -3.84
C PHE A 281 -33.34 0.75 -4.42
N LEU A 282 -33.25 0.64 -5.76
CA LEU A 282 -32.11 0.03 -6.42
C LEU A 282 -30.78 0.74 -6.10
N SER A 283 -30.79 2.08 -6.05
CA SER A 283 -29.62 2.86 -5.64
C SER A 283 -29.17 2.57 -4.22
N LYS A 284 -30.10 2.33 -3.27
CA LYS A 284 -29.77 1.92 -1.89
C LYS A 284 -29.20 0.50 -1.87
N ALA A 285 -29.78 -0.42 -2.61
CA ALA A 285 -29.31 -1.81 -2.69
C ALA A 285 -27.89 -1.91 -3.27
N ASP A 286 -27.55 -1.11 -4.30
CA ASP A 286 -26.21 -1.07 -4.89
C ASP A 286 -25.13 -0.54 -3.94
N ARG A 287 -25.50 0.28 -2.96
CA ARG A 287 -24.61 0.74 -1.89
C ARG A 287 -24.37 -0.29 -0.80
N GLY A 288 -24.80 -1.54 -1.01
CA GLY A 288 -24.58 -2.64 -0.07
C GLY A 288 -25.56 -2.66 1.10
N ALA A 289 -26.76 -2.11 0.92
CA ALA A 289 -27.82 -2.25 1.92
C ALA A 289 -28.15 -3.73 2.13
N THR A 290 -28.25 -4.15 3.39
CA THR A 290 -28.67 -5.50 3.80
C THR A 290 -30.11 -5.49 4.27
N ALA A 291 -30.82 -6.62 4.07
CA ALA A 291 -32.18 -6.79 4.52
C ALA A 291 -32.23 -6.86 6.05
N ARG A 292 -33.27 -6.24 6.65
CA ARG A 292 -33.57 -6.40 8.08
C ARG A 292 -34.20 -7.76 8.29
N ARG A 293 -33.56 -8.61 9.08
CA ARG A 293 -34.10 -9.96 9.36
C ARG A 293 -35.04 -9.90 10.55
N SER A 294 -36.27 -10.35 10.34
CA SER A 294 -37.31 -10.48 11.37
C SER A 294 -37.25 -11.83 12.06
N GLU A 295 -38.25 -12.12 12.91
CA GLU A 295 -38.55 -13.48 13.38
C GLU A 295 -38.76 -14.40 12.18
N PRO A 296 -38.50 -15.76 12.34
CA PRO A 296 -38.74 -16.72 11.29
C PRO A 296 -40.21 -16.69 10.87
N VAL A 297 -40.46 -16.60 9.56
CA VAL A 297 -41.80 -16.58 8.97
C VAL A 297 -41.94 -17.65 7.90
N SER A 298 -43.16 -18.21 7.75
CA SER A 298 -43.48 -19.14 6.68
C SER A 298 -43.49 -18.39 5.34
N LEU A 299 -42.71 -18.86 4.38
CA LEU A 299 -42.67 -18.32 3.02
C LEU A 299 -43.94 -18.69 2.24
N ALA A 300 -44.58 -19.85 2.51
CA ALA A 300 -45.84 -20.20 1.92
C ALA A 300 -46.95 -19.19 2.29
N THR A 301 -46.98 -18.76 3.56
CA THR A 301 -47.91 -17.71 4.00
C THR A 301 -47.68 -16.39 3.25
N GLN A 302 -46.41 -16.04 2.98
CA GLN A 302 -46.12 -14.84 2.22
C GLN A 302 -46.51 -14.99 0.75
N GLY A 303 -46.31 -16.17 0.16
CA GLY A 303 -46.78 -16.50 -1.21
C GLY A 303 -48.28 -16.36 -1.36
N TRP A 304 -49.08 -16.96 -0.43
CA TRP A 304 -50.51 -16.84 -0.41
C TRP A 304 -51.01 -15.39 -0.26
N ALA A 305 -50.42 -14.62 0.66
CA ALA A 305 -50.77 -13.21 0.85
C ALA A 305 -50.50 -12.35 -0.37
N VAL A 306 -49.47 -12.66 -1.17
CA VAL A 306 -49.22 -11.99 -2.46
C VAL A 306 -50.22 -12.45 -3.53
N GLY A 307 -50.61 -13.75 -3.55
CA GLY A 307 -51.63 -14.27 -4.45
C GLY A 307 -52.98 -13.59 -4.20
N GLU A 308 -53.44 -13.48 -2.95
CA GLU A 308 -54.64 -12.74 -2.57
C GLU A 308 -54.60 -11.26 -3.01
N PHE A 309 -53.46 -10.60 -2.89
CA PHE A 309 -53.28 -9.21 -3.33
C PHE A 309 -53.51 -9.05 -4.87
N HIS A 310 -53.14 -10.06 -5.66
CA HIS A 310 -53.30 -10.07 -7.12
C HIS A 310 -54.54 -10.85 -7.61
N GLU A 311 -55.47 -11.18 -6.75
CA GLU A 311 -56.62 -12.03 -7.05
C GLU A 311 -57.45 -11.46 -8.22
N ALA A 312 -57.75 -10.15 -8.23
CA ALA A 312 -58.50 -9.49 -9.31
C ALA A 312 -57.77 -9.57 -10.67
N GLU A 313 -56.42 -9.42 -10.67
CA GLU A 313 -55.64 -9.52 -11.91
C GLU A 313 -55.60 -10.97 -12.43
N LEU A 314 -55.51 -11.95 -11.52
CA LEU A 314 -55.56 -13.38 -11.86
C LEU A 314 -56.91 -13.78 -12.45
N GLU A 315 -58.03 -13.31 -11.86
CA GLU A 315 -59.38 -13.56 -12.36
C GLU A 315 -59.58 -12.92 -13.73
N GLU A 316 -59.18 -11.66 -13.91
CA GLU A 316 -59.27 -10.94 -15.20
C GLU A 316 -58.49 -11.67 -16.29
N ALA A 317 -57.30 -12.19 -15.99
CA ALA A 317 -56.46 -12.96 -16.90
C ALA A 317 -56.92 -14.43 -17.06
N SER A 318 -57.95 -14.87 -16.33
CA SER A 318 -58.42 -16.29 -16.28
C SER A 318 -57.30 -17.26 -15.89
N LEU A 319 -56.49 -16.91 -14.90
CA LEU A 319 -55.36 -17.71 -14.41
C LEU A 319 -55.66 -18.32 -13.06
N GLN A 320 -55.11 -19.52 -12.84
CA GLN A 320 -55.13 -20.15 -11.54
C GLN A 320 -53.79 -19.89 -10.81
N PHE A 321 -53.82 -19.89 -9.47
CA PHE A 321 -52.67 -19.63 -8.66
C PHE A 321 -52.48 -20.78 -7.59
N ARG A 322 -51.24 -21.20 -7.35
CA ARG A 322 -50.95 -22.28 -6.42
C ARG A 322 -49.57 -22.03 -5.75
N VAL A 323 -49.49 -22.31 -4.46
CA VAL A 323 -48.22 -22.31 -3.69
C VAL A 323 -47.88 -23.72 -3.28
N GLN A 324 -46.65 -24.19 -3.48
CA GLN A 324 -46.15 -25.51 -3.17
C GLN A 324 -44.86 -25.40 -2.34
N GLY A 325 -44.77 -26.22 -1.29
CA GLY A 325 -43.66 -26.20 -0.35
C GLY A 325 -43.81 -25.09 0.68
N ASP A 326 -42.93 -25.10 1.67
CA ASP A 326 -42.79 -24.07 2.70
C ASP A 326 -41.40 -24.13 3.33
N ALA A 327 -40.95 -22.98 3.86
CA ALA A 327 -39.75 -22.88 4.67
C ALA A 327 -39.91 -21.76 5.70
N MET A 328 -39.46 -22.01 6.91
CA MET A 328 -39.38 -20.97 7.96
C MET A 328 -38.03 -20.26 7.88
N VAL A 329 -38.03 -19.00 7.51
CA VAL A 329 -36.80 -18.23 7.25
C VAL A 329 -36.88 -16.82 7.88
N ARG A 330 -35.74 -16.31 8.36
CA ARG A 330 -35.60 -14.93 8.85
C ARG A 330 -35.38 -13.97 7.69
N ILE A 331 -36.38 -13.19 7.37
CA ILE A 331 -36.41 -12.31 6.20
C ILE A 331 -36.93 -10.91 6.52
N ASP A 332 -36.69 -9.95 5.62
CA ASP A 332 -37.50 -8.74 5.56
C ASP A 332 -38.78 -9.06 4.77
N VAL A 333 -39.88 -9.23 5.51
CA VAL A 333 -41.18 -9.64 4.94
C VAL A 333 -41.63 -8.68 3.85
N SER A 334 -41.42 -7.37 4.03
CA SER A 334 -41.85 -6.34 3.08
C SER A 334 -41.10 -6.45 1.74
N LEU A 335 -39.79 -6.71 1.81
CA LEU A 335 -38.95 -6.88 0.64
C LEU A 335 -39.27 -8.19 -0.10
N VAL A 336 -39.44 -9.29 0.64
CA VAL A 336 -39.77 -10.58 0.01
C VAL A 336 -41.16 -10.55 -0.64
N ARG A 337 -42.18 -9.95 0.00
CA ARG A 337 -43.48 -9.74 -0.63
C ARG A 337 -43.34 -8.89 -1.89
N ARG A 338 -42.53 -7.82 -1.88
CA ARG A 338 -42.28 -6.99 -3.07
C ARG A 338 -41.65 -7.81 -4.20
N ALA A 339 -40.65 -8.69 -3.88
CA ALA A 339 -40.06 -9.57 -4.88
C ALA A 339 -41.06 -10.54 -5.48
N LEU A 340 -41.86 -11.21 -4.64
CA LEU A 340 -42.91 -12.12 -5.09
C LEU A 340 -43.99 -11.42 -5.91
N SER A 341 -44.43 -10.21 -5.52
CA SER A 341 -45.40 -9.42 -6.28
C SER A 341 -44.85 -9.03 -7.66
N ASN A 342 -43.56 -8.63 -7.76
CA ASN A 342 -42.91 -8.38 -9.04
C ASN A 342 -42.85 -9.63 -9.94
N LEU A 343 -42.55 -10.80 -9.37
CA LEU A 343 -42.55 -12.05 -10.12
C LEU A 343 -43.94 -12.48 -10.54
N LEU A 344 -44.91 -12.36 -9.64
CA LEU A 344 -46.29 -12.76 -9.91
C LEU A 344 -46.93 -11.82 -10.98
N SER A 345 -46.78 -10.52 -10.86
CA SER A 345 -47.25 -9.56 -11.87
C SER A 345 -46.59 -9.83 -13.24
N ASN A 346 -45.30 -10.18 -13.29
CA ASN A 346 -44.65 -10.59 -14.51
C ASN A 346 -45.22 -11.90 -15.06
N ALA A 347 -45.47 -12.89 -14.21
CA ALA A 347 -46.06 -14.17 -14.60
C ALA A 347 -47.50 -13.99 -15.15
N ILE A 348 -48.35 -13.20 -14.49
CA ILE A 348 -49.73 -12.90 -14.93
C ILE A 348 -49.71 -12.31 -16.34
N ARG A 349 -48.82 -11.38 -16.59
CA ARG A 349 -48.72 -10.69 -17.87
C ARG A 349 -48.37 -11.60 -19.05
N TYR A 350 -47.47 -12.57 -18.83
CA TYR A 350 -46.92 -13.43 -19.89
C TYR A 350 -47.51 -14.82 -19.90
N ALA A 351 -48.40 -15.13 -18.95
CA ALA A 351 -49.08 -16.43 -18.92
C ALA A 351 -50.11 -16.56 -20.00
N THR A 352 -50.29 -17.78 -20.50
CA THR A 352 -51.41 -18.12 -21.40
C THR A 352 -52.71 -18.23 -20.57
N PRO A 353 -53.81 -17.57 -20.95
CA PRO A 353 -55.07 -17.68 -20.24
C PRO A 353 -55.51 -19.15 -20.04
N GLY A 354 -56.14 -19.45 -18.90
CA GLY A 354 -56.57 -20.80 -18.53
C GLY A 354 -55.47 -21.67 -17.94
N THR A 355 -54.26 -21.15 -17.74
CA THR A 355 -53.15 -21.90 -17.13
C THR A 355 -52.99 -21.58 -15.66
N THR A 356 -52.12 -22.35 -14.98
CA THR A 356 -51.79 -22.15 -13.56
C THR A 356 -50.43 -21.51 -13.41
N ILE A 357 -50.32 -20.49 -12.53
CA ILE A 357 -49.05 -19.96 -12.04
C ILE A 357 -48.72 -20.67 -10.76
N ASP A 358 -47.52 -21.29 -10.69
CA ASP A 358 -47.04 -22.00 -9.55
C ASP A 358 -45.92 -21.19 -8.82
N ILE A 359 -46.10 -20.96 -7.50
CA ILE A 359 -45.00 -20.58 -6.63
C ILE A 359 -44.47 -21.84 -5.96
N ARG A 360 -43.20 -22.17 -6.19
CA ARG A 360 -42.53 -23.29 -5.53
C ARG A 360 -41.48 -22.77 -4.55
N ILE A 361 -41.46 -23.40 -3.36
CA ILE A 361 -40.54 -23.08 -2.28
C ILE A 361 -39.74 -24.33 -1.96
N GLU A 362 -38.42 -24.27 -2.21
CA GLU A 362 -37.52 -25.40 -2.04
C GLU A 362 -36.34 -24.99 -1.18
N GLY A 363 -36.09 -25.71 -0.09
CA GLY A 363 -34.91 -25.50 0.77
C GLY A 363 -33.76 -26.40 0.34
N SER A 364 -32.57 -25.81 0.21
CA SER A 364 -31.33 -26.54 -0.04
C SER A 364 -30.25 -26.02 0.90
N GLN A 365 -29.73 -26.86 1.77
CA GLN A 365 -28.67 -26.58 2.76
C GLN A 365 -28.72 -25.18 3.40
N ASP A 366 -28.09 -24.16 2.77
CA ASP A 366 -27.98 -22.79 3.29
C ASP A 366 -28.88 -21.77 2.55
N LEU A 367 -29.57 -22.20 1.50
CA LEU A 367 -30.41 -21.35 0.65
C LEU A 367 -31.84 -21.88 0.56
N VAL A 368 -32.79 -20.97 0.59
CA VAL A 368 -34.18 -21.29 0.25
C VAL A 368 -34.54 -20.58 -1.06
N TRP A 369 -34.97 -21.36 -2.04
CA TRP A 369 -35.37 -20.87 -3.34
C TRP A 369 -36.88 -20.63 -3.40
N LEU A 370 -37.26 -19.48 -3.95
CA LEU A 370 -38.62 -19.15 -4.31
C LEU A 370 -38.67 -19.03 -5.83
N GLN A 371 -39.44 -19.88 -6.47
CA GLN A 371 -39.57 -19.96 -7.91
C GLN A 371 -41.03 -19.64 -8.29
N VAL A 372 -41.20 -18.76 -9.27
CA VAL A 372 -42.52 -18.50 -9.91
C VAL A 372 -42.45 -19.05 -11.32
N ALA A 373 -43.38 -19.98 -11.64
CA ALA A 373 -43.45 -20.64 -12.92
C ALA A 373 -44.79 -20.31 -13.62
N ASN A 374 -44.73 -19.95 -14.88
CA ASN A 374 -45.91 -19.72 -15.72
C ASN A 374 -45.77 -20.40 -17.10
N ARG A 375 -46.88 -20.72 -17.73
CA ARG A 375 -46.92 -21.18 -19.12
C ARG A 375 -47.16 -19.99 -20.05
N GLY A 376 -46.37 -19.87 -21.13
CA GLY A 376 -46.46 -18.77 -22.06
C GLY A 376 -45.44 -18.84 -23.18
N ALA A 377 -45.24 -17.74 -23.88
CA ALA A 377 -44.22 -17.66 -24.90
C ALA A 377 -42.80 -17.84 -24.27
N GLU A 378 -41.96 -18.57 -25.00
CA GLU A 378 -40.58 -18.79 -24.56
C GLU A 378 -39.76 -17.51 -24.66
N ILE A 379 -38.89 -17.31 -23.66
CA ILE A 379 -37.90 -16.23 -23.67
C ILE A 379 -36.69 -16.70 -24.49
N PRO A 380 -36.22 -15.92 -25.48
CA PRO A 380 -35.00 -16.26 -26.22
C PRO A 380 -33.80 -16.53 -25.31
N GLU A 381 -33.00 -17.53 -25.65
CA GLU A 381 -31.90 -17.99 -24.81
C GLU A 381 -30.86 -16.87 -24.61
N ASP A 382 -30.61 -16.04 -25.59
CA ASP A 382 -29.74 -14.86 -25.54
C ASP A 382 -30.25 -13.74 -24.63
N ALA A 383 -31.57 -13.71 -24.35
CA ALA A 383 -32.21 -12.74 -23.47
C ALA A 383 -32.14 -13.15 -21.97
N LEU A 384 -32.10 -14.46 -21.67
CA LEU A 384 -32.11 -14.98 -20.30
C LEU A 384 -31.05 -14.37 -19.38
N PRO A 385 -29.75 -14.23 -19.76
CA PRO A 385 -28.74 -13.62 -18.93
C PRO A 385 -28.96 -12.14 -18.63
N HIS A 386 -29.85 -11.49 -19.36
CA HIS A 386 -30.08 -10.06 -19.27
C HIS A 386 -31.39 -9.69 -18.56
N LEU A 387 -32.24 -10.66 -18.22
CA LEU A 387 -33.56 -10.43 -17.63
C LEU A 387 -33.53 -9.60 -16.33
N PHE A 388 -32.51 -9.75 -15.53
CA PHE A 388 -32.32 -9.06 -14.24
C PHE A 388 -31.62 -7.69 -14.39
N LYS A 389 -31.23 -7.30 -15.60
CA LYS A 389 -30.70 -5.96 -15.85
C LYS A 389 -31.83 -4.93 -15.82
N ARG A 390 -31.50 -3.74 -15.32
CA ARG A 390 -32.46 -2.61 -15.26
C ARG A 390 -32.90 -2.24 -16.68
N PHE A 391 -34.19 -1.91 -16.82
CA PHE A 391 -34.82 -1.49 -18.06
C PHE A 391 -34.73 -2.51 -19.20
N PHE A 392 -34.26 -3.73 -18.94
CA PHE A 392 -34.19 -4.78 -19.96
C PHE A 392 -35.58 -5.37 -20.25
N ARG A 393 -35.86 -5.55 -21.53
CA ARG A 393 -37.10 -6.17 -22.05
C ARG A 393 -36.74 -7.07 -23.23
N ALA A 394 -37.13 -8.35 -23.16
CA ALA A 394 -36.86 -9.35 -24.21
C ALA A 394 -37.58 -9.06 -25.51
N GLU A 395 -38.77 -8.48 -25.45
CA GLU A 395 -39.51 -8.03 -26.60
C GLU A 395 -39.68 -6.50 -26.63
N ARG A 396 -39.26 -5.87 -27.72
CA ARG A 396 -39.62 -4.48 -28.06
C ARG A 396 -41.01 -4.42 -28.65
N SER A 397 -41.98 -5.16 -28.09
CA SER A 397 -43.35 -5.13 -28.62
C SER A 397 -43.95 -3.74 -28.45
N ARG A 398 -44.38 -3.17 -29.57
CA ARG A 398 -45.01 -1.84 -29.70
C ARG A 398 -46.45 -1.78 -29.15
N SER A 399 -46.80 -2.64 -28.18
CA SER A 399 -48.14 -2.59 -27.60
C SER A 399 -48.23 -1.45 -26.58
N ARG A 400 -49.16 -0.54 -26.83
CA ARG A 400 -49.47 0.68 -26.08
C ARG A 400 -49.92 0.49 -24.63
N SER A 401 -49.94 -0.73 -24.09
CA SER A 401 -50.42 -1.04 -22.73
C SER A 401 -49.33 -1.59 -21.82
N SER A 402 -48.17 -0.95 -21.73
CA SER A 402 -47.14 -1.51 -20.87
C SER A 402 -46.82 -0.62 -19.67
N ALA A 403 -47.52 -0.85 -18.57
CA ALA A 403 -47.31 -0.21 -17.27
C ALA A 403 -45.97 -0.56 -16.57
N HIS A 404 -45.11 -1.40 -17.18
CA HIS A 404 -43.91 -1.92 -16.53
C HIS A 404 -42.62 -1.47 -17.21
N HIS A 405 -41.72 -0.86 -16.46
CA HIS A 405 -40.49 -0.18 -16.94
C HIS A 405 -39.24 -1.06 -16.99
N GLY A 406 -39.36 -2.40 -16.88
CA GLY A 406 -38.21 -3.29 -16.85
C GLY A 406 -37.37 -3.19 -15.55
N LEU A 407 -37.95 -2.65 -14.47
CA LEU A 407 -37.29 -2.56 -13.16
C LEU A 407 -37.66 -3.72 -12.23
N GLY A 408 -38.80 -4.39 -12.41
CA GLY A 408 -39.33 -5.40 -11.51
C GLY A 408 -38.34 -6.53 -11.24
N LEU A 409 -37.76 -7.14 -12.29
CA LEU A 409 -36.78 -8.24 -12.12
C LEU A 409 -35.48 -7.76 -11.56
N ALA A 410 -35.03 -6.53 -11.85
CA ALA A 410 -33.88 -5.92 -11.23
C ALA A 410 -34.05 -5.71 -9.70
N ILE A 411 -35.30 -5.37 -9.29
CA ILE A 411 -35.71 -5.28 -7.88
C ILE A 411 -35.66 -6.65 -7.22
N VAL A 412 -36.13 -7.72 -7.87
CA VAL A 412 -36.03 -9.09 -7.39
C VAL A 412 -34.55 -9.46 -7.14
N ALA A 413 -33.67 -9.18 -8.10
CA ALA A 413 -32.24 -9.43 -7.97
C ALA A 413 -31.60 -8.61 -6.83
N ALA A 414 -32.01 -7.36 -6.66
CA ALA A 414 -31.54 -6.53 -5.54
C ALA A 414 -31.98 -7.10 -4.19
N ILE A 415 -33.24 -7.53 -4.06
CA ILE A 415 -33.78 -8.14 -2.84
C ILE A 415 -33.09 -9.46 -2.52
N ALA A 416 -32.83 -10.32 -3.52
CA ALA A 416 -32.06 -11.55 -3.36
C ALA A 416 -30.66 -11.24 -2.78
N ARG A 417 -29.91 -10.31 -3.41
CA ARG A 417 -28.58 -9.89 -2.92
C ARG A 417 -28.61 -9.32 -1.49
N MET A 418 -29.62 -8.51 -1.16
CA MET A 418 -29.77 -7.96 0.21
C MET A 418 -30.00 -9.06 1.26
N HIS A 419 -30.51 -10.23 0.87
CA HIS A 419 -30.68 -11.42 1.71
C HIS A 419 -29.53 -12.44 1.57
N GLY A 420 -28.45 -12.09 0.82
CA GLY A 420 -27.31 -13.00 0.62
C GLY A 420 -27.58 -14.13 -0.37
N GLY A 421 -28.62 -14.01 -1.19
CA GLY A 421 -29.01 -14.97 -2.21
C GLY A 421 -28.69 -14.49 -3.63
N GLU A 422 -29.17 -15.25 -4.60
CA GLU A 422 -28.98 -15.06 -6.05
C GLU A 422 -30.29 -15.26 -6.83
N THR A 423 -30.26 -15.00 -8.14
CA THR A 423 -31.42 -15.16 -9.01
C THR A 423 -31.11 -16.12 -10.15
N SER A 424 -32.14 -16.82 -10.64
CA SER A 424 -32.06 -17.70 -11.79
C SER A 424 -33.32 -17.57 -12.67
N ALA A 425 -33.15 -17.76 -13.98
CA ALA A 425 -34.26 -17.80 -14.94
C ALA A 425 -34.03 -18.94 -15.92
N ARG A 426 -35.14 -19.64 -16.25
CA ARG A 426 -35.15 -20.68 -17.27
C ARG A 426 -36.45 -20.56 -18.08
N SER A 427 -36.37 -20.76 -19.37
CA SER A 427 -37.53 -20.79 -20.25
C SER A 427 -37.33 -21.90 -21.26
N ALA A 428 -38.17 -22.93 -21.22
CA ALA A 428 -38.12 -24.06 -22.14
C ALA A 428 -39.45 -24.80 -22.17
N GLY A 429 -39.85 -25.34 -23.34
CA GLY A 429 -41.07 -26.14 -23.49
C GLY A 429 -42.36 -25.35 -23.19
N GLY A 430 -42.37 -24.04 -23.44
CA GLY A 430 -43.51 -23.18 -23.13
C GLY A 430 -43.72 -22.89 -21.64
N VAL A 431 -42.71 -23.18 -20.78
CA VAL A 431 -42.71 -22.86 -19.35
C VAL A 431 -41.55 -21.91 -19.04
N THR A 432 -41.88 -20.79 -18.40
CA THR A 432 -40.90 -19.83 -17.89
C THR A 432 -40.87 -19.93 -16.37
N GLU A 433 -39.67 -20.13 -15.82
CA GLU A 433 -39.39 -20.24 -14.40
C GLU A 433 -38.42 -19.12 -14.00
N ILE A 434 -38.83 -18.22 -13.12
CA ILE A 434 -37.97 -17.16 -12.58
C ILE A 434 -37.88 -17.36 -11.06
N SER A 435 -36.68 -17.43 -10.54
CA SER A 435 -36.45 -17.73 -9.14
C SER A 435 -35.45 -16.78 -8.49
N PHE A 436 -35.58 -16.67 -7.18
CA PHE A 436 -34.58 -16.02 -6.33
C PHE A 436 -34.37 -16.82 -5.06
N SER A 437 -33.18 -16.74 -4.50
CA SER A 437 -32.86 -17.42 -3.25
C SER A 437 -32.68 -16.43 -2.10
N LEU A 438 -32.86 -16.95 -0.90
CA LEU A 438 -32.66 -16.27 0.37
C LEU A 438 -31.70 -17.11 1.20
N LYS A 439 -30.69 -16.51 1.83
CA LYS A 439 -29.79 -17.24 2.70
C LYS A 439 -30.49 -17.53 4.04
N ASP A 440 -30.51 -18.80 4.42
CA ASP A 440 -31.03 -19.25 5.70
C ASP A 440 -29.91 -19.25 6.76
N ASP A 441 -29.91 -18.22 7.64
CA ASP A 441 -28.93 -18.12 8.71
C ASP A 441 -29.39 -18.91 9.98
N ARG A 442 -29.63 -20.19 9.85
CA ARG A 442 -30.00 -21.05 11.02
C ARG A 442 -28.87 -21.15 12.04
N ASP A 443 -27.59 -20.96 11.62
CA ASP A 443 -26.42 -21.25 12.43
C ASP A 443 -25.71 -20.02 13.06
N SER A 444 -26.28 -18.82 13.06
CA SER A 444 -25.55 -17.66 13.60
C SER A 444 -25.73 -17.46 15.13
N PHE A 445 -26.25 -18.45 15.86
CA PHE A 445 -26.36 -18.45 17.33
C PHE A 445 -25.94 -19.80 17.96
N LEU A 446 -24.71 -20.26 17.70
CA LEU A 446 -23.99 -21.20 18.56
C LEU A 446 -22.71 -20.55 19.08
#